data_bacce796d2060009fe8c5db418e31e7d
#
_entry.id   bacce796d2060009fe8c5db418e31e7d
#
_cell.length_a   1.000
_cell.length_b   1.000
_cell.length_c   1.000
_cell.angle_alpha   90.00
_cell.angle_beta   90.00
_cell.angle_gamma   90.00
#
_symmetry.space_group_name_H-M   'P 1'
#
loop_
_entity.id
_entity.type
_entity.pdbx_description
1 polymer ?
#
loop_
_entity_poly.entity_id
_entity_poly.type
_entity_poly.pdbx_seq_one_letter_code
_entity_poly.pdbx_strand_id
1 'polypeptide(L)'
;MDSILIIIAVSLALASVINIVLAKFSISHIVGYIITGTIVSNFFDFNGSENLHLLDLIGEFGIVFLMFTIGLEMSFAKLGKMKELIFLNGFIQLTGSAIVIFLLAFYAFDIDTISSLIIALSFSLSSTAIVLPYLKKSKDIVTPYGKKSVAILVFQDLAVIPILLLMSFLSNNELSLSDILLKTILYASIIIIFMFTIGKKIITWLLHFSANARMEELFLSSVFSIVLGASLIAHELGFTYSLGAFIAGMIIAETKFHIKVESDIASYKDLLLGAFFFSIGTKIDVVYFITNLHWVLGTLTLVMLVKAIIVYFLIRAKSNKSEAVKTAIALCQVGEFSFAIFALALSQGILTENLASFLILITVLSMILTPFMVGHIYKLAALFVVEFFEADKIDKVSVNNHTIVCGFAILGRIVAKELSSKGISFLIISDNLPHVLLARKRGYDAYFGHLDKQPVLESLKVEQTSSIIVTVNTLKNKQMICQAVLDYYPNANLIVKVNTLEEKAAMSDININSFVHAQHETAMLLVKQSMSATILPASEF
;
A
#
# COMPACT_ATOMS: atom_id res chain seq x y z
N MET A 1 -17.96 -25.00 25.98
CA MET A 1 -16.99 -25.29 24.89
C MET A 1 -17.69 -25.40 23.54
N ASP A 2 -18.81 -26.10 23.41
CA ASP A 2 -19.47 -26.30 22.11
C ASP A 2 -19.98 -24.99 21.47
N SER A 3 -20.51 -24.08 22.27
CA SER A 3 -20.98 -22.76 21.79
C SER A 3 -19.84 -21.91 21.21
N ILE A 4 -18.67 -21.90 21.85
CA ILE A 4 -17.51 -21.14 21.38
C ILE A 4 -16.95 -21.72 20.09
N LEU A 5 -16.86 -23.05 19.98
CA LEU A 5 -16.42 -23.73 18.77
C LEU A 5 -17.37 -23.45 17.59
N ILE A 6 -18.69 -23.45 17.84
CA ILE A 6 -19.68 -23.10 16.83
C ILE A 6 -19.50 -21.65 16.36
N ILE A 7 -19.35 -20.71 17.29
CA ILE A 7 -19.13 -19.29 16.96
C ILE A 7 -17.87 -19.11 16.11
N ILE A 8 -16.76 -19.72 16.52
CA ILE A 8 -15.50 -19.65 15.77
C ILE A 8 -15.65 -20.25 14.38
N ALA A 9 -16.25 -21.47 14.28
CA ALA A 9 -16.43 -22.14 13.00
C ALA A 9 -17.34 -21.34 12.04
N VAL A 10 -18.45 -20.83 12.53
CA VAL A 10 -19.39 -20.00 11.76
C VAL A 10 -18.71 -18.70 11.34
N SER A 11 -17.97 -18.05 12.25
CA SER A 11 -17.25 -16.81 11.96
C SER A 11 -16.19 -17.00 10.88
N LEU A 12 -15.39 -18.08 10.95
CA LEU A 12 -14.39 -18.39 9.93
C LEU A 12 -15.02 -18.71 8.57
N ALA A 13 -16.10 -19.49 8.56
CA ALA A 13 -16.83 -19.80 7.33
C ALA A 13 -17.43 -18.54 6.70
N LEU A 14 -18.09 -17.71 7.50
CA LEU A 14 -18.69 -16.45 7.04
C LEU A 14 -17.62 -15.46 6.55
N ALA A 15 -16.52 -15.31 7.29
CA ALA A 15 -15.40 -14.48 6.90
C ALA A 15 -14.80 -14.92 5.56
N SER A 16 -14.65 -16.23 5.36
CA SER A 16 -14.15 -16.79 4.11
C SER A 16 -15.06 -16.44 2.93
N VAL A 17 -16.36 -16.65 3.08
CA VAL A 17 -17.35 -16.35 2.03
C VAL A 17 -17.37 -14.85 1.71
N ILE A 18 -17.44 -13.99 2.73
CA ILE A 18 -17.46 -12.54 2.56
C ILE A 18 -16.17 -12.07 1.87
N ASN A 19 -15.01 -12.55 2.32
CA ASN A 19 -13.74 -12.16 1.74
C ASN A 19 -13.56 -12.63 0.29
N ILE A 20 -14.06 -13.81 -0.08
CA ILE A 20 -14.08 -14.28 -1.47
C ILE A 20 -14.93 -13.34 -2.35
N VAL A 21 -16.08 -12.92 -1.86
CA VAL A 21 -16.94 -11.96 -2.58
C VAL A 21 -16.26 -10.61 -2.72
N LEU A 22 -15.71 -10.06 -1.63
CA LEU A 22 -15.06 -8.75 -1.62
C LEU A 22 -13.77 -8.73 -2.48
N ALA A 23 -13.05 -9.84 -2.56
CA ALA A 23 -11.86 -9.99 -3.42
C ALA A 23 -12.19 -9.77 -4.90
N LYS A 24 -13.39 -10.15 -5.39
CA LYS A 24 -13.84 -9.88 -6.76
C LYS A 24 -13.96 -8.38 -7.05
N PHE A 25 -14.25 -7.58 -6.03
CA PHE A 25 -14.33 -6.11 -6.12
C PHE A 25 -13.02 -5.42 -5.76
N SER A 26 -11.94 -6.18 -5.56
CA SER A 26 -10.62 -5.65 -5.12
C SER A 26 -10.67 -4.91 -3.77
N ILE A 27 -11.63 -5.25 -2.92
CA ILE A 27 -11.75 -4.72 -1.56
C ILE A 27 -10.83 -5.51 -0.64
N SER A 28 -10.19 -4.82 0.32
CA SER A 28 -9.30 -5.45 1.30
C SER A 28 -10.04 -6.48 2.16
N HIS A 29 -9.38 -7.61 2.45
CA HIS A 29 -9.87 -8.65 3.37
C HIS A 29 -10.13 -8.13 4.79
N ILE A 30 -9.46 -7.05 5.19
CA ILE A 30 -9.71 -6.35 6.47
C ILE A 30 -11.18 -5.97 6.62
N VAL A 31 -11.77 -5.41 5.57
CA VAL A 31 -13.18 -5.03 5.54
C VAL A 31 -14.10 -6.23 5.72
N GLY A 32 -13.75 -7.36 5.12
CA GLY A 32 -14.53 -8.59 5.26
C GLY A 32 -14.53 -9.14 6.68
N TYR A 33 -13.42 -9.07 7.38
CA TYR A 33 -13.36 -9.47 8.80
C TYR A 33 -14.19 -8.54 9.68
N ILE A 34 -14.13 -7.23 9.46
CA ILE A 34 -14.97 -6.25 10.20
C ILE A 34 -16.46 -6.51 9.96
N ILE A 35 -16.88 -6.65 8.70
CA ILE A 35 -18.27 -6.96 8.36
C ILE A 35 -18.71 -8.27 9.00
N THR A 36 -17.86 -9.30 8.98
CA THR A 36 -18.16 -10.58 9.61
C THR A 36 -18.37 -10.43 11.12
N GLY A 37 -17.49 -9.71 11.79
CA GLY A 37 -17.62 -9.42 13.23
C GLY A 37 -18.94 -8.71 13.55
N THR A 38 -19.28 -7.69 12.77
CA THR A 38 -20.53 -6.94 12.91
C THR A 38 -21.77 -7.82 12.70
N ILE A 39 -21.75 -8.70 11.69
CA ILE A 39 -22.87 -9.64 11.45
C ILE A 39 -22.98 -10.61 12.62
N VAL A 40 -21.88 -11.24 13.00
CA VAL A 40 -21.88 -12.27 14.06
C VAL A 40 -22.32 -11.69 15.40
N SER A 41 -21.92 -10.47 15.75
CA SER A 41 -22.35 -9.81 16.99
C SER A 41 -23.86 -9.51 17.05
N ASN A 42 -24.51 -9.35 15.90
CA ASN A 42 -25.97 -9.12 15.85
C ASN A 42 -26.79 -10.43 15.89
N PHE A 43 -26.19 -11.57 15.50
CA PHE A 43 -26.88 -12.87 15.49
C PHE A 43 -26.61 -13.73 16.73
N PHE A 44 -25.45 -13.57 17.34
CA PHE A 44 -25.06 -14.27 18.55
C PHE A 44 -25.01 -13.27 19.70
N ASP A 45 -25.80 -13.56 20.74
CA ASP A 45 -25.78 -12.74 21.95
C ASP A 45 -24.47 -12.98 22.71
N PHE A 46 -23.52 -12.07 22.55
CA PHE A 46 -22.23 -12.08 23.25
C PHE A 46 -22.33 -11.52 24.68
N ASN A 47 -23.52 -11.20 25.19
CA ASN A 47 -23.73 -10.60 26.51
C ASN A 47 -23.27 -11.48 27.70
N GLY A 48 -22.73 -12.69 27.44
CA GLY A 48 -21.98 -13.45 28.43
C GLY A 48 -20.56 -12.87 28.59
N SER A 49 -20.27 -12.29 29.75
CA SER A 49 -19.01 -11.60 30.07
C SER A 49 -17.70 -12.36 29.73
N GLU A 50 -17.71 -13.69 29.76
CA GLU A 50 -16.51 -14.51 29.46
C GLU A 50 -16.18 -14.59 27.95
N ASN A 51 -17.19 -14.59 27.08
CA ASN A 51 -16.97 -14.72 25.63
C ASN A 51 -16.42 -13.44 25.01
N LEU A 52 -16.86 -12.28 25.48
CA LEU A 52 -16.32 -10.98 25.06
C LEU A 52 -14.87 -10.82 25.47
N HIS A 53 -14.52 -11.22 26.69
CA HIS A 53 -13.14 -11.12 27.18
C HIS A 53 -12.18 -11.98 26.36
N LEU A 54 -12.57 -13.18 25.94
CA LEU A 54 -11.74 -14.02 25.06
C LEU A 54 -11.55 -13.40 23.67
N LEU A 55 -12.59 -12.80 23.09
CA LEU A 55 -12.49 -12.11 21.81
C LEU A 55 -11.59 -10.87 21.89
N ASP A 56 -11.66 -10.12 22.98
CA ASP A 56 -10.78 -8.98 23.22
C ASP A 56 -9.33 -9.42 23.37
N LEU A 57 -9.06 -10.49 24.13
CA LEU A 57 -7.70 -11.05 24.23
C LEU A 57 -7.15 -11.48 22.86
N ILE A 58 -7.95 -12.19 22.05
CA ILE A 58 -7.53 -12.57 20.68
C ILE A 58 -7.26 -11.31 19.83
N GLY A 59 -8.10 -10.29 19.96
CA GLY A 59 -7.89 -9.00 19.30
C GLY A 59 -6.59 -8.31 19.73
N GLU A 60 -6.27 -8.31 21.03
CA GLU A 60 -5.01 -7.76 21.56
C GLU A 60 -3.79 -8.51 21.00
N PHE A 61 -3.84 -9.84 20.96
CA PHE A 61 -2.80 -10.64 20.29
C PHE A 61 -2.66 -10.24 18.81
N GLY A 62 -3.77 -10.00 18.12
CA GLY A 62 -3.75 -9.51 16.74
C GLY A 62 -3.02 -8.19 16.58
N ILE A 63 -3.27 -7.22 17.48
CA ILE A 63 -2.55 -5.93 17.52
C ILE A 63 -1.04 -6.14 17.77
N VAL A 64 -0.68 -6.99 18.73
CA VAL A 64 0.72 -7.28 19.08
C VAL A 64 1.47 -7.81 17.85
N PHE A 65 0.90 -8.79 17.15
CA PHE A 65 1.53 -9.35 15.95
C PHE A 65 1.49 -8.42 14.73
N LEU A 66 0.46 -7.58 14.60
CA LEU A 66 0.43 -6.51 13.61
C LEU A 66 1.62 -5.56 13.81
N MET A 67 1.79 -5.07 15.05
CA MET A 67 2.87 -4.15 15.41
C MET A 67 4.26 -4.77 15.21
N PHE A 68 4.41 -6.05 15.59
CA PHE A 68 5.63 -6.80 15.32
C PHE A 68 5.98 -6.83 13.83
N THR A 69 4.99 -7.11 12.99
CA THR A 69 5.21 -7.19 11.53
C THR A 69 5.58 -5.84 10.94
N ILE A 70 4.93 -4.77 11.39
CA ILE A 70 5.28 -3.42 10.97
C ILE A 70 6.71 -3.10 11.40
N GLY A 71 7.09 -3.50 12.62
CA GLY A 71 8.48 -3.41 13.07
C GLY A 71 9.46 -4.15 12.16
N LEU A 72 9.10 -5.35 11.68
CA LEU A 72 9.90 -6.11 10.72
C LEU A 72 10.09 -5.38 9.37
N GLU A 73 9.10 -4.69 8.88
CA GLU A 73 9.20 -3.93 7.63
C GLU A 73 10.09 -2.68 7.75
N MET A 74 10.35 -2.22 9.00
CA MET A 74 11.09 -1.00 9.32
C MET A 74 12.59 -1.26 9.54
N SER A 75 13.40 -1.05 8.49
CA SER A 75 14.87 -1.11 8.60
C SER A 75 15.47 0.30 8.68
N PHE A 76 16.30 0.56 9.69
CA PHE A 76 17.03 1.84 9.84
C PHE A 76 17.90 2.15 8.62
N ALA A 77 18.44 1.13 7.96
CA ALA A 77 19.25 1.32 6.75
C ALA A 77 18.43 1.90 5.57
N LYS A 78 17.15 1.52 5.46
CA LYS A 78 16.23 2.09 4.45
C LYS A 78 15.81 3.51 4.83
N LEU A 79 15.56 3.77 6.12
CA LEU A 79 15.18 5.07 6.66
C LEU A 79 16.29 6.12 6.45
N GLY A 80 17.55 5.74 6.64
CA GLY A 80 18.70 6.64 6.51
C GLY A 80 18.87 7.25 5.12
N LYS A 81 18.48 6.54 4.06
CA LYS A 81 18.58 7.01 2.66
C LYS A 81 17.53 8.05 2.28
N MET A 82 16.41 8.11 2.99
CA MET A 82 15.27 9.00 2.71
C MET A 82 14.93 9.92 3.89
N LYS A 83 15.83 10.06 4.86
CA LYS A 83 15.59 10.73 6.14
C LYS A 83 14.93 12.12 6.01
N GLU A 84 15.41 12.96 5.13
CA GLU A 84 14.86 14.31 4.96
C GLU A 84 13.41 14.28 4.43
N LEU A 85 13.13 13.39 3.47
CA LEU A 85 11.79 13.24 2.90
C LEU A 85 10.82 12.67 3.94
N ILE A 86 11.27 11.71 4.75
CA ILE A 86 10.47 11.04 5.78
C ILE A 86 10.18 12.01 6.93
N PHE A 87 11.22 12.55 7.55
CA PHE A 87 11.05 13.34 8.78
C PHE A 87 10.42 14.69 8.50
N LEU A 88 10.85 15.42 7.46
CA LEU A 88 10.30 16.74 7.20
C LEU A 88 8.84 16.68 6.73
N ASN A 89 8.54 15.90 5.68
CA ASN A 89 7.18 15.84 5.15
C ASN A 89 6.23 15.13 6.11
N GLY A 90 6.69 14.05 6.75
CA GLY A 90 5.89 13.31 7.72
C GLY A 90 5.57 14.15 8.96
N PHE A 91 6.56 14.84 9.53
CA PHE A 91 6.36 15.70 10.70
C PHE A 91 5.39 16.85 10.40
N ILE A 92 5.58 17.57 9.30
CA ILE A 92 4.69 18.69 8.94
C ILE A 92 3.28 18.18 8.65
N GLN A 93 3.14 17.04 7.97
CA GLN A 93 1.82 16.46 7.69
C GLN A 93 1.11 16.02 8.96
N LEU A 94 1.79 15.26 9.83
CA LEU A 94 1.20 14.76 11.08
C LEU A 94 0.79 15.93 11.98
N THR A 95 1.74 16.85 12.25
CA THR A 95 1.50 18.00 13.13
C THR A 95 0.43 18.94 12.55
N GLY A 96 0.51 19.24 11.25
CA GLY A 96 -0.47 20.10 10.57
C GLY A 96 -1.87 19.49 10.60
N SER A 97 -2.00 18.18 10.36
CA SER A 97 -3.29 17.48 10.46
C SER A 97 -3.78 17.45 11.91
N ALA A 98 -2.90 17.14 12.86
CA ALA A 98 -3.26 17.08 14.28
C ALA A 98 -3.76 18.45 14.79
N ILE A 99 -3.09 19.55 14.46
CA ILE A 99 -3.52 20.89 14.88
C ILE A 99 -4.92 21.21 14.33
N VAL A 100 -5.14 21.02 13.03
CA VAL A 100 -6.44 21.38 12.43
C VAL A 100 -7.55 20.48 12.96
N ILE A 101 -7.32 19.17 13.08
CA ILE A 101 -8.34 18.25 13.61
C ILE A 101 -8.59 18.51 15.11
N PHE A 102 -7.55 18.85 15.88
CA PHE A 102 -7.70 19.25 17.28
C PHE A 102 -8.60 20.48 17.42
N LEU A 103 -8.33 21.53 16.63
CA LEU A 103 -9.13 22.74 16.67
C LEU A 103 -10.58 22.50 16.26
N LEU A 104 -10.81 21.63 15.28
CA LEU A 104 -12.16 21.22 14.90
C LEU A 104 -12.86 20.44 16.01
N ALA A 105 -12.19 19.44 16.60
CA ALA A 105 -12.76 18.64 17.68
C ALA A 105 -13.09 19.50 18.91
N PHE A 106 -12.18 20.37 19.30
CA PHE A 106 -12.31 21.21 20.49
C PHE A 106 -13.32 22.35 20.30
N TYR A 107 -13.24 23.13 19.20
CA TYR A 107 -14.08 24.32 19.02
C TYR A 107 -15.38 24.04 18.26
N ALA A 108 -15.41 23.11 17.32
CA ALA A 108 -16.62 22.87 16.50
C ALA A 108 -17.50 21.75 17.07
N PHE A 109 -16.91 20.76 17.75
CA PHE A 109 -17.64 19.63 18.34
C PHE A 109 -17.71 19.66 19.87
N ASP A 110 -17.13 20.69 20.51
CA ASP A 110 -17.10 20.90 21.97
C ASP A 110 -16.63 19.68 22.77
N ILE A 111 -15.61 18.99 22.22
CA ILE A 111 -14.98 17.82 22.84
C ILE A 111 -13.88 18.31 23.80
N ASP A 112 -13.73 17.69 24.95
CA ASP A 112 -12.68 18.03 25.91
C ASP A 112 -11.26 17.96 25.34
N THR A 113 -10.33 18.64 25.98
CA THR A 113 -8.96 18.83 25.45
C THR A 113 -8.22 17.52 25.22
N ILE A 114 -8.32 16.55 26.16
CA ILE A 114 -7.58 15.27 26.08
C ILE A 114 -8.18 14.40 24.98
N SER A 115 -9.49 14.25 24.95
CA SER A 115 -10.18 13.51 23.88
C SER A 115 -9.94 14.13 22.51
N SER A 116 -9.97 15.48 22.40
CA SER A 116 -9.65 16.20 21.15
C SER A 116 -8.21 15.93 20.68
N LEU A 117 -7.25 15.87 21.60
CA LEU A 117 -5.86 15.55 21.27
C LEU A 117 -5.72 14.12 20.74
N ILE A 118 -6.37 13.17 21.39
CA ILE A 118 -6.37 11.76 20.97
C ILE A 118 -6.99 11.59 19.58
N ILE A 119 -8.16 12.20 19.36
CA ILE A 119 -8.83 12.18 18.06
C ILE A 119 -7.94 12.79 16.98
N ALA A 120 -7.31 13.93 17.29
CA ALA A 120 -6.44 14.63 16.36
C ALA A 120 -5.21 13.80 15.95
N LEU A 121 -4.53 13.21 16.91
CA LEU A 121 -3.38 12.36 16.66
C LEU A 121 -3.77 11.10 15.88
N SER A 122 -4.86 10.43 16.27
CA SER A 122 -5.39 9.24 15.61
C SER A 122 -5.76 9.50 14.16
N PHE A 123 -6.57 10.52 13.92
CA PHE A 123 -7.05 10.87 12.57
C PHE A 123 -5.95 11.47 11.68
N SER A 124 -4.84 11.90 12.24
CA SER A 124 -3.67 12.34 11.45
C SER A 124 -2.92 11.19 10.77
N LEU A 125 -3.06 9.97 11.28
CA LEU A 125 -2.45 8.77 10.73
C LEU A 125 -3.23 8.29 9.49
N SER A 126 -2.51 7.68 8.54
CA SER A 126 -3.09 7.10 7.32
C SER A 126 -2.73 5.62 7.22
N SER A 127 -3.53 4.81 6.51
CA SER A 127 -3.34 3.36 6.45
C SER A 127 -2.17 2.96 5.55
N THR A 128 -1.12 2.45 6.15
CA THR A 128 0.01 1.82 5.46
C THR A 128 -0.40 0.47 4.87
N ALA A 129 -1.22 -0.31 5.60
CA ALA A 129 -1.65 -1.64 5.19
C ALA A 129 -2.48 -1.67 3.89
N ILE A 130 -3.13 -0.57 3.51
CA ILE A 130 -3.91 -0.49 2.27
C ILE A 130 -3.11 0.21 1.16
N VAL A 131 -2.48 1.34 1.45
CA VAL A 131 -1.83 2.18 0.44
C VAL A 131 -0.56 1.54 -0.10
N LEU A 132 0.30 1.00 0.77
CA LEU A 132 1.60 0.44 0.36
C LEU A 132 1.47 -0.78 -0.57
N PRO A 133 0.63 -1.81 -0.27
CA PRO A 133 0.41 -2.92 -1.19
C PRO A 133 -0.15 -2.47 -2.55
N TYR A 134 -1.05 -1.48 -2.53
CA TYR A 134 -1.57 -0.92 -3.77
C TYR A 134 -0.47 -0.26 -4.61
N LEU A 135 0.35 0.60 -4.02
CA LEU A 135 1.49 1.24 -4.71
C LEU A 135 2.51 0.22 -5.23
N LYS A 136 2.72 -0.89 -4.51
CA LYS A 136 3.56 -2.01 -4.96
C LYS A 136 2.93 -2.70 -6.18
N LYS A 137 1.64 -3.04 -6.11
CA LYS A 137 0.90 -3.74 -7.18
C LYS A 137 0.79 -2.91 -8.46
N SER A 138 0.49 -1.61 -8.36
CA SER A 138 0.42 -0.69 -9.49
C SER A 138 1.80 -0.25 -10.01
N LYS A 139 2.89 -0.61 -9.33
CA LYS A 139 4.27 -0.15 -9.57
C LYS A 139 4.45 1.36 -9.40
N ASP A 140 3.53 2.01 -8.74
CA ASP A 140 3.58 3.45 -8.48
C ASP A 140 4.53 3.83 -7.33
N ILE A 141 5.00 2.86 -6.57
CA ILE A 141 5.94 3.05 -5.46
C ILE A 141 7.24 3.77 -5.89
N VAL A 142 7.65 3.64 -7.14
CA VAL A 142 8.84 4.31 -7.70
C VAL A 142 8.55 5.70 -8.25
N THR A 143 7.29 6.08 -8.40
CA THR A 143 6.88 7.40 -8.89
C THR A 143 7.13 8.49 -7.84
N PRO A 144 7.21 9.77 -8.23
CA PRO A 144 7.40 10.86 -7.28
C PRO A 144 6.33 10.92 -6.19
N TYR A 145 5.04 10.76 -6.55
CA TYR A 145 3.96 10.76 -5.55
C TYR A 145 3.99 9.51 -4.67
N GLY A 146 4.30 8.33 -5.24
CA GLY A 146 4.43 7.10 -4.48
C GLY A 146 5.54 7.16 -3.43
N LYS A 147 6.73 7.68 -3.79
CA LYS A 147 7.84 7.87 -2.86
C LYS A 147 7.48 8.82 -1.71
N LYS A 148 6.75 9.91 -2.00
CA LYS A 148 6.30 10.87 -0.98
C LYS A 148 5.23 10.27 -0.08
N SER A 149 4.27 9.53 -0.65
CA SER A 149 3.26 8.80 0.12
C SER A 149 3.92 7.81 1.07
N VAL A 150 4.83 6.98 0.58
CA VAL A 150 5.57 6.01 1.41
C VAL A 150 6.39 6.71 2.50
N ALA A 151 7.05 7.82 2.18
CA ALA A 151 7.84 8.55 3.16
C ALA A 151 6.98 9.09 4.31
N ILE A 152 5.80 9.65 4.02
CA ILE A 152 4.86 10.13 5.04
C ILE A 152 4.31 8.96 5.86
N LEU A 153 3.88 7.86 5.22
CA LEU A 153 3.38 6.67 5.91
C LEU A 153 4.41 6.10 6.88
N VAL A 154 5.66 5.96 6.44
CA VAL A 154 6.76 5.49 7.29
C VAL A 154 6.98 6.40 8.49
N PHE A 155 6.88 7.72 8.34
CA PHE A 155 6.96 8.63 9.46
C PHE A 155 5.79 8.47 10.43
N GLN A 156 4.57 8.32 9.90
CA GLN A 156 3.36 8.11 10.70
C GLN A 156 3.46 6.82 11.52
N ASP A 157 3.96 5.72 10.92
CA ASP A 157 4.18 4.46 11.62
C ASP A 157 5.18 4.62 12.79
N LEU A 158 6.26 5.40 12.58
CA LEU A 158 7.20 5.75 13.66
C LEU A 158 6.55 6.63 14.74
N ALA A 159 5.66 7.54 14.34
CA ALA A 159 4.99 8.45 15.25
C ALA A 159 3.94 7.76 16.13
N VAL A 160 3.46 6.57 15.76
CA VAL A 160 2.57 5.76 16.61
C VAL A 160 3.21 5.47 17.96
N ILE A 161 4.52 5.26 18.01
CA ILE A 161 5.24 4.98 19.27
C ILE A 161 5.06 6.11 20.30
N PRO A 162 5.46 7.36 20.01
CA PRO A 162 5.26 8.44 20.96
C PRO A 162 3.78 8.72 21.24
N ILE A 163 2.87 8.46 20.28
CA ILE A 163 1.43 8.62 20.51
C ILE A 163 0.93 7.61 21.55
N LEU A 164 1.27 6.32 21.41
CA LEU A 164 0.90 5.29 22.37
C LEU A 164 1.53 5.53 23.76
N LEU A 165 2.77 6.01 23.79
CA LEU A 165 3.42 6.42 25.02
C LEU A 165 2.69 7.59 25.70
N LEU A 166 2.32 8.60 24.92
CA LEU A 166 1.56 9.74 25.43
C LEU A 166 0.23 9.28 26.04
N MET A 167 -0.45 8.32 25.41
CA MET A 167 -1.70 7.73 25.92
C MET A 167 -1.52 7.11 27.31
N SER A 168 -0.44 6.36 27.52
CA SER A 168 -0.16 5.72 28.82
C SER A 168 0.02 6.72 29.97
N PHE A 169 0.38 7.98 29.67
CA PHE A 169 0.56 9.02 30.67
C PHE A 169 -0.66 9.92 30.84
N LEU A 170 -1.50 10.06 29.79
CA LEU A 170 -2.71 10.91 29.86
C LEU A 170 -3.78 10.35 30.80
N SER A 171 -3.74 9.06 31.13
CA SER A 171 -4.64 8.44 32.11
C SER A 171 -4.31 8.82 33.55
N ASN A 172 -3.12 9.38 33.83
CA ASN A 172 -2.71 9.83 35.15
C ASN A 172 -3.00 11.33 35.33
N ASN A 173 -4.11 11.65 35.96
CA ASN A 173 -4.62 13.02 36.15
C ASN A 173 -3.75 13.93 37.07
N GLU A 174 -2.64 13.46 37.62
CA GLU A 174 -1.82 14.20 38.59
C GLU A 174 -0.62 14.94 37.98
N LEU A 175 -0.32 14.78 36.69
CA LEU A 175 0.88 15.30 36.06
C LEU A 175 0.59 16.48 35.12
N SER A 176 1.47 17.49 35.10
CA SER A 176 1.41 18.55 34.10
C SER A 176 1.77 18.03 32.71
N LEU A 177 1.22 18.62 31.65
CA LEU A 177 1.52 18.24 30.26
C LEU A 177 3.04 18.26 29.95
N SER A 178 3.78 19.20 30.55
CA SER A 178 5.23 19.29 30.38
C SER A 178 5.96 18.09 31.03
N ASP A 179 5.52 17.68 32.22
CA ASP A 179 6.12 16.52 32.93
C ASP A 179 5.79 15.21 32.19
N ILE A 180 4.57 15.11 31.66
CA ILE A 180 4.16 13.96 30.84
C ILE A 180 5.06 13.85 29.60
N LEU A 181 5.24 14.91 28.84
CA LEU A 181 6.08 14.92 27.66
C LEU A 181 7.55 14.60 27.98
N LEU A 182 8.09 15.20 29.04
CA LEU A 182 9.49 14.95 29.44
C LEU A 182 9.71 13.50 29.88
N LYS A 183 8.82 12.97 30.69
CA LYS A 183 8.86 11.57 31.14
C LYS A 183 8.70 10.61 29.97
N THR A 184 7.74 10.89 29.07
CA THR A 184 7.53 10.09 27.87
C THR A 184 8.80 9.98 27.02
N ILE A 185 9.45 11.11 26.74
CA ILE A 185 10.70 11.13 25.94
C ILE A 185 11.83 10.39 26.69
N LEU A 186 11.95 10.60 28.00
CA LEU A 186 13.00 9.97 28.81
C LEU A 186 12.83 8.45 28.84
N TYR A 187 11.64 7.95 29.19
CA TYR A 187 11.37 6.52 29.28
C TYR A 187 11.39 5.84 27.91
N ALA A 188 10.87 6.49 26.86
CA ALA A 188 11.00 6.01 25.50
C ALA A 188 12.46 5.84 25.10
N SER A 189 13.29 6.83 25.41
CA SER A 189 14.73 6.77 25.10
C SER A 189 15.40 5.62 25.85
N ILE A 190 15.09 5.43 27.13
CA ILE A 190 15.64 4.34 27.94
C ILE A 190 15.27 2.98 27.38
N ILE A 191 13.99 2.77 27.03
CA ILE A 191 13.53 1.50 26.46
C ILE A 191 14.19 1.23 25.11
N ILE A 192 14.20 2.21 24.22
CA ILE A 192 14.82 2.07 22.91
C ILE A 192 16.29 1.69 23.07
N ILE A 193 17.06 2.40 23.92
CA ILE A 193 18.46 2.10 24.17
C ILE A 193 18.62 0.69 24.75
N PHE A 194 17.83 0.32 25.75
CA PHE A 194 17.89 -1.00 26.38
C PHE A 194 17.59 -2.11 25.37
N MET A 195 16.50 -1.98 24.62
CA MET A 195 16.08 -2.98 23.66
C MET A 195 17.09 -3.12 22.51
N PHE A 196 17.66 -2.02 22.00
CA PHE A 196 18.65 -2.06 20.93
C PHE A 196 20.05 -2.47 21.38
N THR A 197 20.36 -2.41 22.67
CA THR A 197 21.67 -2.86 23.19
C THR A 197 21.60 -4.28 23.73
N ILE A 198 20.88 -4.48 24.82
CA ILE A 198 20.76 -5.78 25.51
C ILE A 198 19.76 -6.68 24.76
N GLY A 199 18.58 -6.17 24.44
CA GLY A 199 17.53 -6.90 23.72
C GLY A 199 18.01 -7.45 22.38
N LYS A 200 18.73 -6.65 21.60
CA LYS A 200 19.30 -7.09 20.31
C LYS A 200 20.25 -8.29 20.48
N LYS A 201 21.09 -8.31 21.52
CA LYS A 201 21.99 -9.43 21.77
C LYS A 201 21.22 -10.70 22.12
N ILE A 202 20.23 -10.58 23.00
CA ILE A 202 19.39 -11.71 23.43
C ILE A 202 18.59 -12.27 22.25
N ILE A 203 17.91 -11.42 21.51
CA ILE A 203 17.09 -11.79 20.34
C ILE A 203 17.96 -12.48 19.28
N THR A 204 19.11 -11.88 18.94
CA THR A 204 20.00 -12.46 17.93
C THR A 204 20.58 -13.79 18.39
N TRP A 205 20.92 -13.94 19.66
CA TRP A 205 21.41 -15.18 20.23
C TRP A 205 20.32 -16.28 20.18
N LEU A 206 19.09 -15.96 20.60
CA LEU A 206 17.98 -16.92 20.60
C LEU A 206 17.63 -17.38 19.18
N LEU A 207 17.56 -16.46 18.22
CA LEU A 207 17.32 -16.79 16.81
C LEU A 207 18.46 -17.63 16.22
N HIS A 208 19.70 -17.36 16.62
CA HIS A 208 20.82 -18.15 16.15
C HIS A 208 20.82 -19.57 16.73
N PHE A 209 20.49 -19.68 18.03
CA PHE A 209 20.37 -20.97 18.70
C PHE A 209 19.28 -21.84 18.08
N SER A 210 18.08 -21.27 17.86
CA SER A 210 16.94 -21.99 17.26
C SER A 210 17.18 -22.33 15.79
N ALA A 211 17.80 -21.45 15.02
CA ALA A 211 18.12 -21.73 13.61
C ALA A 211 19.13 -22.88 13.44
N ASN A 212 20.06 -23.04 14.40
CA ASN A 212 21.04 -24.15 14.38
C ASN A 212 20.40 -25.51 14.70
N ALA A 213 19.26 -25.54 15.37
CA ALA A 213 18.52 -26.78 15.64
C ALA A 213 17.91 -27.40 14.37
N ARG A 214 17.84 -26.65 13.25
CA ARG A 214 17.28 -27.07 11.96
C ARG A 214 15.84 -27.61 12.02
N MET A 215 15.08 -27.18 13.03
CA MET A 215 13.65 -27.50 13.20
C MET A 215 12.86 -26.21 13.05
N GLU A 216 11.91 -26.21 12.10
CA GLU A 216 11.12 -25.01 11.77
C GLU A 216 10.21 -24.61 12.93
N GLU A 217 9.64 -25.58 13.63
CA GLU A 217 8.75 -25.37 14.78
C GLU A 217 9.48 -24.67 15.94
N LEU A 218 10.75 -25.05 16.19
CA LEU A 218 11.56 -24.40 17.24
C LEU A 218 11.93 -22.97 16.86
N PHE A 219 12.21 -22.73 15.60
CA PHE A 219 12.49 -21.39 15.12
C PHE A 219 11.27 -20.47 15.27
N LEU A 220 10.10 -20.94 14.80
CA LEU A 220 8.86 -20.21 14.93
C LEU A 220 8.48 -19.95 16.40
N SER A 221 8.57 -20.97 17.25
CA SER A 221 8.31 -20.83 18.69
C SER A 221 9.25 -19.80 19.35
N SER A 222 10.51 -19.74 18.90
CA SER A 222 11.47 -18.72 19.39
C SER A 222 11.05 -17.32 18.96
N VAL A 223 10.53 -17.15 17.75
CA VAL A 223 10.03 -15.85 17.29
C VAL A 223 8.81 -15.43 18.11
N PHE A 224 7.84 -16.32 18.34
CA PHE A 224 6.70 -16.03 19.21
C PHE A 224 7.14 -15.67 20.63
N SER A 225 8.10 -16.42 21.20
CA SER A 225 8.65 -16.12 22.52
C SER A 225 9.32 -14.74 22.58
N ILE A 226 10.02 -14.34 21.53
CA ILE A 226 10.62 -13.00 21.41
C ILE A 226 9.54 -11.92 21.40
N VAL A 227 8.51 -12.09 20.57
CA VAL A 227 7.42 -11.11 20.45
C VAL A 227 6.70 -10.94 21.77
N LEU A 228 6.26 -12.06 22.37
CA LEU A 228 5.53 -12.03 23.64
C LEU A 228 6.41 -11.56 24.80
N GLY A 229 7.66 -12.01 24.87
CA GLY A 229 8.61 -11.60 25.91
C GLY A 229 8.92 -10.10 25.83
N ALA A 230 9.15 -9.56 24.65
CA ALA A 230 9.35 -8.12 24.46
C ALA A 230 8.10 -7.30 24.80
N SER A 231 6.92 -7.82 24.46
CA SER A 231 5.64 -7.20 24.82
C SER A 231 5.43 -7.16 26.33
N LEU A 232 5.69 -8.25 27.02
CA LEU A 232 5.60 -8.33 28.49
C LEU A 232 6.61 -7.39 29.17
N ILE A 233 7.86 -7.37 28.73
CA ILE A 233 8.88 -6.45 29.26
C ILE A 233 8.45 -4.99 29.09
N ALA A 234 7.92 -4.63 27.91
CA ALA A 234 7.42 -3.28 27.70
C ALA A 234 6.25 -2.95 28.63
N HIS A 235 5.33 -3.90 28.84
CA HIS A 235 4.17 -3.71 29.71
C HIS A 235 4.58 -3.51 31.19
N GLU A 236 5.49 -4.32 31.70
CA GLU A 236 6.04 -4.17 33.06
C GLU A 236 6.75 -2.81 33.28
N LEU A 237 7.23 -2.21 32.19
CA LEU A 237 7.86 -0.88 32.23
C LEU A 237 6.84 0.26 32.03
N GLY A 238 5.53 -0.05 32.03
CA GLY A 238 4.44 0.92 31.91
C GLY A 238 4.07 1.32 30.49
N PHE A 239 4.46 0.51 29.50
CA PHE A 239 4.12 0.73 28.09
C PHE A 239 3.09 -0.28 27.57
N THR A 240 2.65 -0.10 26.34
CA THR A 240 1.71 -1.04 25.71
C THR A 240 2.43 -2.31 25.24
N TYR A 241 1.73 -3.46 25.27
CA TYR A 241 2.23 -4.72 24.69
C TYR A 241 2.67 -4.54 23.22
N SER A 242 1.91 -3.76 22.47
CA SER A 242 2.14 -3.46 21.06
C SER A 242 3.47 -2.76 20.80
N LEU A 243 3.91 -1.87 21.68
CA LEU A 243 5.20 -1.18 21.58
C LEU A 243 6.36 -2.17 21.70
N GLY A 244 6.30 -3.09 22.67
CA GLY A 244 7.33 -4.12 22.84
C GLY A 244 7.47 -4.99 21.62
N ALA A 245 6.36 -5.45 21.06
CA ALA A 245 6.32 -6.22 19.83
C ALA A 245 6.91 -5.46 18.63
N PHE A 246 6.55 -4.19 18.47
CA PHE A 246 7.08 -3.34 17.41
C PHE A 246 8.60 -3.19 17.49
N ILE A 247 9.14 -2.92 18.68
CA ILE A 247 10.59 -2.81 18.88
C ILE A 247 11.30 -4.14 18.61
N ALA A 248 10.71 -5.27 19.04
CA ALA A 248 11.25 -6.60 18.73
C ALA A 248 11.31 -6.84 17.21
N GLY A 249 10.26 -6.45 16.49
CA GLY A 249 10.22 -6.49 15.02
C GLY A 249 11.33 -5.67 14.38
N MET A 250 11.52 -4.43 14.81
CA MET A 250 12.61 -3.57 14.33
C MET A 250 14.01 -4.16 14.62
N ILE A 251 14.20 -4.78 15.76
CA ILE A 251 15.48 -5.43 16.09
C ILE A 251 15.73 -6.59 15.15
N ILE A 252 14.72 -7.44 14.90
CA ILE A 252 14.83 -8.58 13.97
C ILE A 252 15.05 -8.09 12.54
N ALA A 253 14.44 -6.97 12.13
CA ALA A 253 14.64 -6.34 10.83
C ALA A 253 16.11 -6.03 10.51
N GLU A 254 16.92 -5.77 11.53
CA GLU A 254 18.36 -5.52 11.43
C GLU A 254 19.22 -6.80 11.49
N THR A 255 18.60 -7.97 11.65
CA THR A 255 19.31 -9.26 11.70
C THR A 255 19.30 -9.96 10.35
N LYS A 256 20.22 -10.92 10.17
CA LYS A 256 20.24 -11.81 9.00
C LYS A 256 19.00 -12.72 8.89
N PHE A 257 18.22 -12.84 9.96
CA PHE A 257 17.04 -13.70 10.03
C PHE A 257 15.75 -13.01 9.55
N HIS A 258 15.79 -11.72 9.22
CA HIS A 258 14.64 -10.92 8.83
C HIS A 258 13.75 -11.61 7.79
N ILE A 259 14.32 -12.01 6.65
CA ILE A 259 13.55 -12.61 5.54
C ILE A 259 12.88 -13.92 5.97
N LYS A 260 13.60 -14.75 6.75
CA LYS A 260 13.05 -16.01 7.25
C LYS A 260 11.89 -15.76 8.22
N VAL A 261 12.08 -14.87 9.19
CA VAL A 261 11.02 -14.52 10.17
C VAL A 261 9.80 -13.92 9.46
N GLU A 262 9.99 -13.02 8.49
CA GLU A 262 8.92 -12.43 7.70
C GLU A 262 8.11 -13.50 6.95
N SER A 263 8.80 -14.45 6.32
CA SER A 263 8.17 -15.56 5.59
C SER A 263 7.40 -16.51 6.51
N ASP A 264 8.01 -16.91 7.62
CA ASP A 264 7.45 -17.93 8.53
C ASP A 264 6.23 -17.37 9.29
N ILE A 265 6.21 -16.06 9.59
CA ILE A 265 5.10 -15.41 10.31
C ILE A 265 3.95 -14.95 9.39
N ALA A 266 4.18 -14.82 8.08
CA ALA A 266 3.20 -14.22 7.17
C ALA A 266 1.79 -14.82 7.30
N SER A 267 1.66 -16.13 7.34
CA SER A 267 0.35 -16.81 7.43
C SER A 267 -0.31 -16.61 8.80
N TYR A 268 0.46 -16.63 9.87
CA TYR A 268 -0.05 -16.40 11.24
C TYR A 268 -0.47 -14.96 11.45
N LYS A 269 0.31 -14.02 10.91
CA LYS A 269 -0.02 -12.59 10.92
C LYS A 269 -1.39 -12.34 10.31
N ASP A 270 -1.65 -12.88 9.12
CA ASP A 270 -2.90 -12.63 8.41
C ASP A 270 -4.11 -13.21 9.18
N LEU A 271 -3.94 -14.36 9.84
CA LEU A 271 -4.97 -14.95 10.70
C LEU A 271 -5.25 -14.10 11.94
N LEU A 272 -4.19 -13.69 12.65
CA LEU A 272 -4.30 -12.88 13.87
C LEU A 272 -4.84 -11.47 13.56
N LEU A 273 -4.40 -10.89 12.44
CA LEU A 273 -4.93 -9.63 11.94
C LEU A 273 -6.42 -9.75 11.60
N GLY A 274 -6.83 -10.86 11.01
CA GLY A 274 -8.23 -11.17 10.77
C GLY A 274 -9.06 -11.23 12.06
N ALA A 275 -8.52 -11.88 13.10
CA ALA A 275 -9.15 -11.96 14.41
C ALA A 275 -9.28 -10.57 15.08
N PHE A 276 -8.25 -9.73 14.97
CA PHE A 276 -8.30 -8.35 15.46
C PHE A 276 -9.40 -7.53 14.76
N PHE A 277 -9.45 -7.55 13.44
CA PHE A 277 -10.49 -6.81 12.72
C PHE A 277 -11.90 -7.39 12.92
N PHE A 278 -11.99 -8.68 13.14
CA PHE A 278 -13.24 -9.31 13.56
C PHE A 278 -13.70 -8.77 14.92
N SER A 279 -12.80 -8.71 15.92
CA SER A 279 -13.10 -8.14 17.25
C SER A 279 -13.51 -6.66 17.15
N ILE A 280 -12.89 -5.86 16.28
CA ILE A 280 -13.36 -4.49 16.02
C ILE A 280 -14.78 -4.50 15.47
N GLY A 281 -15.07 -5.39 14.54
CA GLY A 281 -16.39 -5.53 13.94
C GLY A 281 -17.48 -5.84 14.97
N THR A 282 -17.19 -6.66 15.98
CA THR A 282 -18.17 -6.99 17.04
C THR A 282 -18.54 -5.80 17.92
N LYS A 283 -17.73 -4.76 17.95
CA LYS A 283 -17.99 -3.52 18.72
C LYS A 283 -18.79 -2.47 17.91
N ILE A 284 -19.13 -2.76 16.65
CA ILE A 284 -19.92 -1.86 15.81
C ILE A 284 -21.41 -2.03 16.10
N ASP A 285 -22.04 -0.99 16.62
CA ASP A 285 -23.49 -0.90 16.75
C ASP A 285 -24.13 -0.45 15.43
N VAL A 286 -24.81 -1.38 14.77
CA VAL A 286 -25.48 -1.13 13.47
C VAL A 286 -26.66 -0.18 13.63
N VAL A 287 -27.38 -0.24 14.75
CA VAL A 287 -28.52 0.65 15.01
C VAL A 287 -28.02 2.08 15.20
N TYR A 288 -26.97 2.24 15.99
CA TYR A 288 -26.31 3.54 16.17
C TYR A 288 -25.79 4.09 14.84
N PHE A 289 -25.20 3.25 14.00
CA PHE A 289 -24.72 3.64 12.67
C PHE A 289 -25.85 4.17 11.78
N ILE A 290 -26.97 3.45 11.69
CA ILE A 290 -28.10 3.83 10.82
C ILE A 290 -28.74 5.13 11.32
N THR A 291 -28.94 5.28 12.62
CA THR A 291 -29.56 6.46 13.24
C THR A 291 -28.69 7.70 13.10
N ASN A 292 -27.37 7.56 13.13
CA ASN A 292 -26.40 8.66 13.05
C ASN A 292 -25.69 8.77 11.70
N LEU A 293 -26.19 8.12 10.66
CA LEU A 293 -25.54 8.00 9.34
C LEU A 293 -25.10 9.35 8.75
N HIS A 294 -25.93 10.39 8.90
CA HIS A 294 -25.62 11.73 8.37
C HIS A 294 -24.43 12.38 9.10
N TRP A 295 -24.32 12.20 10.43
CA TRP A 295 -23.19 12.68 11.21
C TRP A 295 -21.92 11.90 10.90
N VAL A 296 -22.02 10.58 10.77
CA VAL A 296 -20.88 9.70 10.40
C VAL A 296 -20.33 10.07 9.02
N LEU A 297 -21.20 10.20 8.01
CA LEU A 297 -20.78 10.56 6.65
C LEU A 297 -20.28 12.00 6.56
N GLY A 298 -20.90 12.93 7.30
CA GLY A 298 -20.47 14.33 7.38
C GLY A 298 -19.07 14.45 7.96
N THR A 299 -18.83 13.83 9.12
CA THR A 299 -17.51 13.85 9.79
C THR A 299 -16.46 13.09 9.00
N LEU A 300 -16.80 11.94 8.41
CA LEU A 300 -15.91 11.20 7.50
C LEU A 300 -15.43 12.10 6.35
N THR A 301 -16.37 12.74 5.68
CA THR A 301 -16.05 13.64 4.55
C THR A 301 -15.20 14.82 5.02
N LEU A 302 -15.53 15.42 6.15
CA LEU A 302 -14.78 16.54 6.73
C LEU A 302 -13.32 16.11 7.05
N VAL A 303 -13.12 15.01 7.74
CA VAL A 303 -11.78 14.51 8.11
C VAL A 303 -10.96 14.21 6.86
N MET A 304 -11.55 13.50 5.89
CA MET A 304 -10.84 13.16 4.65
C MET A 304 -10.50 14.41 3.84
N LEU A 305 -11.38 15.41 3.76
CA LEU A 305 -11.12 16.69 3.07
C LEU A 305 -10.04 17.49 3.77
N VAL A 306 -10.10 17.63 5.09
CA VAL A 306 -9.08 18.33 5.88
C VAL A 306 -7.70 17.72 5.64
N LYS A 307 -7.57 16.41 5.75
CA LYS A 307 -6.30 15.71 5.48
C LYS A 307 -5.85 15.88 4.03
N ALA A 308 -6.77 15.75 3.07
CA ALA A 308 -6.45 15.94 1.66
C ALA A 308 -5.90 17.34 1.39
N ILE A 309 -6.52 18.37 1.95
CA ILE A 309 -6.11 19.77 1.81
C ILE A 309 -4.71 19.98 2.40
N ILE A 310 -4.46 19.47 3.61
CA ILE A 310 -3.15 19.62 4.28
C ILE A 310 -2.06 18.92 3.48
N VAL A 311 -2.28 17.67 3.09
CA VAL A 311 -1.31 16.91 2.27
C VAL A 311 -1.08 17.60 0.92
N TYR A 312 -2.16 18.09 0.29
CA TYR A 312 -2.04 18.83 -0.97
C TYR A 312 -1.13 20.05 -0.85
N PHE A 313 -1.38 20.94 0.11
CA PHE A 313 -0.57 22.15 0.27
C PHE A 313 0.86 21.84 0.67
N LEU A 314 1.08 20.86 1.54
CA LEU A 314 2.41 20.41 1.93
C LEU A 314 3.24 19.96 0.70
N ILE A 315 2.65 19.08 -0.11
CA ILE A 315 3.34 18.52 -1.26
C ILE A 315 3.45 19.56 -2.38
N ARG A 316 2.44 20.40 -2.57
CA ARG A 316 2.41 21.47 -3.59
C ARG A 316 3.49 22.50 -3.41
N ALA A 317 3.92 22.76 -2.18
CA ALA A 317 5.00 23.71 -1.87
C ALA A 317 6.34 23.37 -2.55
N LYS A 318 6.60 22.07 -2.80
CA LYS A 318 7.88 21.58 -3.37
C LYS A 318 7.69 20.70 -4.61
N SER A 319 6.46 20.59 -5.15
CA SER A 319 6.13 19.65 -6.21
C SER A 319 5.07 20.18 -7.16
N ASN A 320 4.88 19.50 -8.28
CA ASN A 320 3.83 19.84 -9.23
C ASN A 320 2.42 19.50 -8.70
N LYS A 321 1.39 20.09 -9.32
CA LYS A 321 -0.01 19.95 -8.92
C LYS A 321 -0.50 18.48 -8.96
N SER A 322 -0.07 17.73 -9.98
CA SER A 322 -0.45 16.32 -10.17
C SER A 322 0.07 15.42 -9.04
N GLU A 323 1.34 15.60 -8.67
CA GLU A 323 1.93 14.85 -7.54
C GLU A 323 1.22 15.18 -6.22
N ALA A 324 0.93 16.47 -5.98
CA ALA A 324 0.26 16.93 -4.77
C ALA A 324 -1.15 16.34 -4.63
N VAL A 325 -1.95 16.36 -5.72
CA VAL A 325 -3.29 15.79 -5.71
C VAL A 325 -3.26 14.27 -5.53
N LYS A 326 -2.38 13.55 -6.24
CA LYS A 326 -2.25 12.08 -6.10
C LYS A 326 -1.82 11.68 -4.69
N THR A 327 -0.86 12.38 -4.10
CA THR A 327 -0.44 12.13 -2.71
C THR A 327 -1.57 12.44 -1.73
N ALA A 328 -2.31 13.52 -1.92
CA ALA A 328 -3.46 13.88 -1.10
C ALA A 328 -4.57 12.81 -1.14
N ILE A 329 -4.93 12.33 -2.32
CA ILE A 329 -5.92 11.25 -2.50
C ILE A 329 -5.44 9.95 -1.82
N ALA A 330 -4.15 9.62 -1.91
CA ALA A 330 -3.60 8.41 -1.33
C ALA A 330 -3.59 8.45 0.22
N LEU A 331 -3.46 9.63 0.84
CA LEU A 331 -3.22 9.78 2.28
C LEU A 331 -4.37 10.47 3.05
N CYS A 332 -5.49 10.80 2.42
CA CYS A 332 -6.59 11.50 3.08
C CYS A 332 -7.40 10.62 4.06
N GLN A 333 -7.27 9.31 3.96
CA GLN A 333 -7.99 8.35 4.79
C GLN A 333 -7.36 8.22 6.20
N VAL A 334 -8.09 7.58 7.13
CA VAL A 334 -7.64 7.28 8.48
C VAL A 334 -6.99 5.89 8.51
N GLY A 335 -5.93 5.73 9.31
CA GLY A 335 -5.17 4.49 9.40
C GLY A 335 -5.71 3.50 10.44
N GLU A 336 -5.24 2.25 10.34
CA GLU A 336 -5.57 1.14 11.24
C GLU A 336 -5.12 1.37 12.69
N PHE A 337 -4.09 2.15 12.90
CA PHE A 337 -3.61 2.47 14.25
C PHE A 337 -4.63 3.26 15.09
N SER A 338 -5.55 3.98 14.42
CA SER A 338 -6.62 4.68 15.11
C SER A 338 -7.50 3.74 15.92
N PHE A 339 -7.70 2.48 15.48
CA PHE A 339 -8.43 1.48 16.26
C PHE A 339 -7.73 1.17 17.58
N ALA A 340 -6.42 0.93 17.54
CA ALA A 340 -5.64 0.63 18.74
C ALA A 340 -5.65 1.83 19.70
N ILE A 341 -5.51 3.05 19.18
CA ILE A 341 -5.53 4.27 19.98
C ILE A 341 -6.91 4.48 20.60
N PHE A 342 -8.00 4.32 19.86
CA PHE A 342 -9.36 4.49 20.40
C PHE A 342 -9.74 3.37 21.37
N ALA A 343 -9.35 2.13 21.12
CA ALA A 343 -9.56 1.03 22.06
C ALA A 343 -8.82 1.26 23.38
N LEU A 344 -7.58 1.72 23.31
CA LEU A 344 -6.79 2.08 24.51
C LEU A 344 -7.41 3.29 25.23
N ALA A 345 -7.84 4.32 24.52
CA ALA A 345 -8.48 5.49 25.11
C ALA A 345 -9.82 5.13 25.81
N LEU A 346 -10.56 4.20 25.23
CA LEU A 346 -11.78 3.67 25.83
C LEU A 346 -11.46 2.87 27.10
N SER A 347 -10.50 1.97 27.08
CA SER A 347 -10.11 1.16 28.24
C SER A 347 -9.56 2.00 29.40
N GLN A 348 -8.97 3.16 29.10
CA GLN A 348 -8.48 4.12 30.10
C GLN A 348 -9.55 5.12 30.56
N GLY A 349 -10.79 5.02 30.07
CA GLY A 349 -11.88 5.92 30.42
C GLY A 349 -11.74 7.36 29.90
N ILE A 350 -10.84 7.59 28.92
CA ILE A 350 -10.63 8.91 28.30
C ILE A 350 -11.74 9.20 27.27
N LEU A 351 -12.15 8.19 26.52
CA LEU A 351 -13.26 8.29 25.59
C LEU A 351 -14.49 7.56 26.15
N THR A 352 -15.67 8.11 25.91
CA THR A 352 -16.93 7.41 26.17
C THR A 352 -17.20 6.35 25.09
N GLU A 353 -17.95 5.29 25.42
CA GLU A 353 -18.30 4.22 24.48
C GLU A 353 -18.94 4.74 23.19
N ASN A 354 -19.87 5.68 23.32
CA ASN A 354 -20.56 6.28 22.17
C ASN A 354 -19.59 7.03 21.23
N LEU A 355 -18.67 7.81 21.82
CA LEU A 355 -17.70 8.57 21.04
C LEU A 355 -16.68 7.62 20.39
N ALA A 356 -16.18 6.62 21.13
CA ALA A 356 -15.26 5.63 20.59
C ALA A 356 -15.89 4.84 19.43
N SER A 357 -17.12 4.37 19.57
CA SER A 357 -17.86 3.68 18.51
C SER A 357 -18.05 4.57 17.27
N PHE A 358 -18.39 5.86 17.45
CA PHE A 358 -18.51 6.81 16.37
C PHE A 358 -17.18 7.00 15.60
N LEU A 359 -16.06 7.15 16.31
CA LEU A 359 -14.74 7.33 15.74
C LEU A 359 -14.24 6.06 15.02
N ILE A 360 -14.54 4.89 15.59
CA ILE A 360 -14.26 3.59 14.97
C ILE A 360 -15.02 3.44 13.65
N LEU A 361 -16.31 3.80 13.62
CA LEU A 361 -17.11 3.77 12.38
C LEU A 361 -16.54 4.66 11.29
N ILE A 362 -16.12 5.88 11.61
CA ILE A 362 -15.47 6.78 10.65
C ILE A 362 -14.19 6.14 10.10
N THR A 363 -13.39 5.53 10.97
CA THR A 363 -12.14 4.86 10.56
C THR A 363 -12.43 3.70 9.61
N VAL A 364 -13.38 2.81 9.96
CA VAL A 364 -13.80 1.68 9.11
C VAL A 364 -14.25 2.15 7.74
N LEU A 365 -15.15 3.13 7.70
CA LEU A 365 -15.68 3.64 6.43
C LEU A 365 -14.58 4.30 5.58
N SER A 366 -13.66 5.04 6.20
CA SER A 366 -12.53 5.62 5.47
C SER A 366 -11.63 4.54 4.86
N MET A 367 -11.41 3.44 5.58
CA MET A 367 -10.63 2.29 5.08
C MET A 367 -11.36 1.54 3.96
N ILE A 368 -12.69 1.40 4.02
CA ILE A 368 -13.50 0.82 2.94
C ILE A 368 -13.40 1.66 1.67
N LEU A 369 -13.41 2.98 1.78
CA LEU A 369 -13.32 3.89 0.62
C LEU A 369 -11.92 3.93 0.00
N THR A 370 -10.88 3.67 0.76
CA THR A 370 -9.48 3.81 0.35
C THR A 370 -9.11 3.00 -0.91
N PRO A 371 -9.41 1.70 -1.03
CA PRO A 371 -9.09 0.92 -2.22
C PRO A 371 -9.72 1.49 -3.49
N PHE A 372 -10.95 2.01 -3.39
CA PHE A 372 -11.64 2.65 -4.52
C PHE A 372 -10.97 3.96 -4.92
N MET A 373 -10.58 4.78 -3.94
CA MET A 373 -9.92 6.06 -4.19
C MET A 373 -8.53 5.86 -4.79
N VAL A 374 -7.72 4.99 -4.18
CA VAL A 374 -6.36 4.70 -4.67
C VAL A 374 -6.41 3.92 -5.98
N GLY A 375 -7.42 3.04 -6.17
CA GLY A 375 -7.65 2.30 -7.41
C GLY A 375 -7.98 3.18 -8.60
N HIS A 376 -8.56 4.34 -8.37
CA HIS A 376 -8.91 5.30 -9.40
C HIS A 376 -8.13 6.61 -9.29
N ILE A 377 -6.96 6.59 -8.64
CA ILE A 377 -6.19 7.80 -8.31
C ILE A 377 -5.89 8.69 -9.52
N TYR A 378 -5.59 8.11 -10.67
CA TYR A 378 -5.34 8.86 -11.91
C TYR A 378 -6.60 9.54 -12.45
N LYS A 379 -7.75 8.86 -12.40
CA LYS A 379 -9.05 9.42 -12.83
C LYS A 379 -9.51 10.53 -11.89
N LEU A 380 -9.39 10.30 -10.58
CA LEU A 380 -9.75 11.30 -9.57
C LEU A 380 -8.83 12.51 -9.63
N ALA A 381 -7.53 12.31 -9.80
CA ALA A 381 -6.58 13.40 -9.95
C ALA A 381 -6.86 14.24 -11.21
N ALA A 382 -7.29 13.62 -12.31
CA ALA A 382 -7.63 14.33 -13.54
C ALA A 382 -8.82 15.29 -13.40
N LEU A 383 -9.70 15.11 -12.40
CA LEU A 383 -10.80 16.03 -12.10
C LEU A 383 -10.30 17.37 -11.52
N PHE A 384 -9.19 17.35 -10.77
CA PHE A 384 -8.64 18.53 -10.09
C PHE A 384 -7.44 19.15 -10.81
N VAL A 385 -6.75 18.31 -11.54
CA VAL A 385 -5.65 18.68 -12.38
C VAL A 385 -6.14 18.44 -13.81
N VAL A 386 -6.61 19.50 -14.44
CA VAL A 386 -6.45 19.57 -15.87
C VAL A 386 -4.93 19.62 -16.02
N GLU A 387 -4.28 18.44 -16.10
CA GLU A 387 -3.06 18.37 -16.82
C GLU A 387 -3.50 18.83 -18.23
N PHE A 388 -3.41 20.15 -18.49
CA PHE A 388 -2.86 20.55 -19.74
C PHE A 388 -1.50 19.85 -19.74
N PHE A 389 -1.49 18.55 -20.07
CA PHE A 389 -0.52 18.21 -21.05
C PHE A 389 -0.78 19.30 -22.13
N GLU A 390 0.12 20.26 -22.21
CA GLU A 390 0.59 20.49 -23.54
C GLU A 390 0.81 19.05 -24.03
N ALA A 391 -0.24 18.42 -24.57
CA ALA A 391 -0.08 17.58 -25.70
C ALA A 391 0.79 18.50 -26.53
N ASP A 392 2.15 18.32 -26.39
CA ASP A 392 3.00 18.82 -27.43
C ASP A 392 2.14 18.52 -28.62
N LYS A 393 1.52 19.60 -29.18
CA LYS A 393 0.79 19.44 -30.43
C LYS A 393 1.78 18.59 -31.16
N ILE A 394 1.40 17.32 -31.43
CA ILE A 394 2.33 16.48 -32.18
C ILE A 394 2.51 17.33 -33.40
N ASP A 395 3.47 18.27 -33.34
CA ASP A 395 3.79 19.15 -34.46
C ASP A 395 4.11 18.15 -35.52
N LYS A 396 3.27 18.12 -36.58
CA LYS A 396 3.22 17.08 -37.59
C LYS A 396 4.61 16.53 -37.79
N VAL A 397 4.82 15.29 -37.35
CA VAL A 397 6.13 14.65 -37.35
C VAL A 397 6.82 14.93 -38.68
N SER A 398 7.97 15.57 -38.64
CA SER A 398 8.69 15.96 -39.86
C SER A 398 9.41 14.79 -40.55
N VAL A 399 9.37 13.60 -39.94
CA VAL A 399 10.09 12.41 -40.39
C VAL A 399 9.18 11.57 -41.29
N ASN A 400 9.65 11.19 -42.47
CA ASN A 400 9.02 10.27 -43.40
C ASN A 400 9.74 8.92 -43.33
N ASN A 401 9.05 7.82 -43.64
CA ASN A 401 9.58 6.47 -43.67
C ASN A 401 10.16 6.00 -42.30
N HIS A 402 9.47 6.33 -41.23
CA HIS A 402 9.86 5.98 -39.86
C HIS A 402 9.09 4.75 -39.36
N THR A 403 9.61 4.11 -38.31
CA THR A 403 8.93 3.03 -37.58
C THR A 403 8.22 3.56 -36.35
N ILE A 404 6.97 3.15 -36.11
CA ILE A 404 6.25 3.47 -34.85
C ILE A 404 6.37 2.28 -33.90
N VAL A 405 6.90 2.53 -32.68
CA VAL A 405 6.92 1.55 -31.60
C VAL A 405 5.80 1.86 -30.63
N CYS A 406 4.78 1.01 -30.61
CA CYS A 406 3.62 1.13 -29.74
C CYS A 406 3.88 0.39 -28.42
N GLY A 407 4.04 1.15 -27.33
CA GLY A 407 4.41 0.66 -26.00
C GLY A 407 5.92 0.73 -25.69
N PHE A 408 6.27 1.13 -24.47
CA PHE A 408 7.66 1.27 -24.02
C PHE A 408 7.92 0.52 -22.70
N ALA A 409 7.28 -0.66 -22.55
CA ALA A 409 7.61 -1.63 -21.52
C ALA A 409 8.97 -2.32 -21.83
N ILE A 410 9.32 -3.39 -21.17
CA ILE A 410 10.63 -4.05 -21.32
C ILE A 410 10.97 -4.34 -22.79
N LEU A 411 10.03 -4.97 -23.53
CA LEU A 411 10.26 -5.31 -24.93
C LEU A 411 10.38 -4.06 -25.82
N GLY A 412 9.50 -3.07 -25.64
CA GLY A 412 9.56 -1.81 -26.38
C GLY A 412 10.88 -1.07 -26.20
N ARG A 413 11.48 -1.15 -25.00
CA ARG A 413 12.82 -0.58 -24.72
C ARG A 413 13.93 -1.31 -25.48
N ILE A 414 13.84 -2.63 -25.59
CA ILE A 414 14.81 -3.45 -26.34
C ILE A 414 14.67 -3.14 -27.83
N VAL A 415 13.45 -3.11 -28.36
CA VAL A 415 13.16 -2.76 -29.76
C VAL A 415 13.71 -1.37 -30.09
N ALA A 416 13.41 -0.37 -29.26
CA ALA A 416 13.91 1.00 -29.48
C ALA A 416 15.44 1.08 -29.46
N LYS A 417 16.10 0.35 -28.55
CA LYS A 417 17.56 0.29 -28.49
C LYS A 417 18.15 -0.34 -29.76
N GLU A 418 17.56 -1.43 -30.26
CA GLU A 418 18.01 -2.09 -31.49
C GLU A 418 17.77 -1.24 -32.75
N LEU A 419 16.60 -0.57 -32.85
CA LEU A 419 16.34 0.37 -33.95
C LEU A 419 17.37 1.52 -33.94
N SER A 420 17.63 2.08 -32.78
CA SER A 420 18.61 3.15 -32.59
C SER A 420 20.03 2.69 -32.97
N SER A 421 20.44 1.48 -32.56
CA SER A 421 21.78 0.96 -32.89
C SER A 421 21.98 0.72 -34.38
N LYS A 422 20.88 0.47 -35.12
CA LYS A 422 20.87 0.26 -36.57
C LYS A 422 20.64 1.55 -37.38
N GLY A 423 20.51 2.69 -36.71
CA GLY A 423 20.26 3.99 -37.36
C GLY A 423 18.88 4.10 -38.03
N ILE A 424 17.93 3.27 -37.65
CA ILE A 424 16.55 3.30 -38.19
C ILE A 424 15.78 4.39 -37.45
N SER A 425 15.15 5.31 -38.19
CA SER A 425 14.31 6.36 -37.64
C SER A 425 13.03 5.75 -37.06
N PHE A 426 12.71 6.07 -35.80
CA PHE A 426 11.53 5.57 -35.14
C PHE A 426 10.95 6.59 -34.15
N LEU A 427 9.66 6.40 -33.88
CA LEU A 427 8.91 7.15 -32.86
C LEU A 427 8.33 6.16 -31.85
N ILE A 428 8.22 6.59 -30.63
CA ILE A 428 7.60 5.81 -29.56
C ILE A 428 6.26 6.44 -29.22
N ILE A 429 5.21 5.63 -29.16
CA ILE A 429 3.93 6.04 -28.61
C ILE A 429 3.53 5.15 -27.44
N SER A 430 3.02 5.73 -26.37
CA SER A 430 2.56 4.99 -25.21
C SER A 430 1.44 5.75 -24.49
N ASP A 431 0.46 5.02 -23.99
CA ASP A 431 -0.58 5.47 -23.06
C ASP A 431 -0.09 5.56 -21.61
N ASN A 432 1.19 5.22 -21.37
CA ASN A 432 1.82 5.25 -20.07
C ASN A 432 2.85 6.38 -20.02
N LEU A 433 2.51 7.48 -19.34
CA LEU A 433 3.37 8.66 -19.24
C LEU A 433 4.77 8.39 -18.68
N PRO A 434 4.96 7.62 -17.59
CA PRO A 434 6.28 7.20 -17.13
C PRO A 434 7.14 6.56 -18.22
N HIS A 435 6.53 5.82 -19.16
CA HIS A 435 7.23 5.23 -20.29
C HIS A 435 7.69 6.29 -21.28
N VAL A 436 6.84 7.25 -21.58
CA VAL A 436 7.18 8.38 -22.48
C VAL A 436 8.31 9.23 -21.91
N LEU A 437 8.20 9.60 -20.63
CA LEU A 437 9.25 10.37 -19.95
C LEU A 437 10.60 9.62 -19.90
N LEU A 438 10.56 8.32 -19.68
CA LEU A 438 11.77 7.48 -19.69
C LEU A 438 12.38 7.39 -21.10
N ALA A 439 11.56 7.30 -22.15
CA ALA A 439 12.01 7.29 -23.53
C ALA A 439 12.69 8.62 -23.89
N ARG A 440 12.06 9.76 -23.59
CA ARG A 440 12.61 11.10 -23.80
C ARG A 440 13.92 11.32 -23.04
N LYS A 441 13.99 10.85 -21.79
CA LYS A 441 15.23 10.91 -20.99
C LYS A 441 16.40 10.14 -21.63
N ARG A 442 16.09 9.14 -22.47
CA ARG A 442 17.08 8.38 -23.25
C ARG A 442 17.39 8.98 -24.61
N GLY A 443 16.82 10.14 -24.93
CA GLY A 443 17.03 10.83 -26.21
C GLY A 443 16.16 10.30 -27.34
N TYR A 444 15.09 9.54 -27.06
CA TYR A 444 14.17 9.03 -28.08
C TYR A 444 12.99 9.97 -28.28
N ASP A 445 12.52 10.12 -29.51
CA ASP A 445 11.26 10.82 -29.81
C ASP A 445 10.09 9.99 -29.34
N ALA A 446 9.41 10.46 -28.29
CA ALA A 446 8.33 9.71 -27.65
C ALA A 446 7.14 10.63 -27.38
N TYR A 447 5.95 10.12 -27.70
CA TYR A 447 4.69 10.83 -27.60
C TYR A 447 3.73 10.09 -26.66
N PHE A 448 2.96 10.86 -25.89
CA PHE A 448 1.90 10.33 -25.08
C PHE A 448 0.61 10.27 -25.89
N GLY A 449 -0.02 9.12 -25.98
CA GLY A 449 -1.28 8.98 -26.68
C GLY A 449 -1.72 7.53 -26.83
N HIS A 450 -2.96 7.38 -27.32
CA HIS A 450 -3.55 6.11 -27.65
C HIS A 450 -3.57 5.94 -29.17
N LEU A 451 -2.86 4.96 -29.69
CA LEU A 451 -2.78 4.69 -31.15
C LEU A 451 -4.10 4.16 -31.74
N ASP A 452 -5.13 3.94 -30.92
CA ASP A 452 -6.50 3.63 -31.36
C ASP A 452 -7.35 4.87 -31.68
N LYS A 453 -6.78 6.09 -31.58
CA LYS A 453 -7.48 7.35 -31.83
C LYS A 453 -7.04 7.98 -33.14
N GLN A 454 -7.99 8.23 -34.02
CA GLN A 454 -7.75 8.80 -35.35
C GLN A 454 -6.91 10.09 -35.35
N PRO A 455 -7.13 11.10 -34.49
CA PRO A 455 -6.30 12.30 -34.47
C PRO A 455 -4.83 12.02 -34.15
N VAL A 456 -4.54 10.95 -33.39
CA VAL A 456 -3.18 10.52 -33.08
C VAL A 456 -2.53 9.86 -34.29
N LEU A 457 -3.27 9.01 -35.01
CA LEU A 457 -2.80 8.38 -36.26
C LEU A 457 -2.42 9.41 -37.31
N GLU A 458 -3.25 10.44 -37.49
CA GLU A 458 -3.02 11.57 -38.41
C GLU A 458 -1.74 12.36 -37.99
N SER A 459 -1.62 12.68 -36.72
CA SER A 459 -0.47 13.44 -36.19
C SER A 459 0.86 12.71 -36.35
N LEU A 460 0.85 11.37 -36.20
CA LEU A 460 2.01 10.50 -36.38
C LEU A 460 2.28 10.14 -37.85
N LYS A 461 1.46 10.61 -38.78
CA LYS A 461 1.57 10.32 -40.22
C LYS A 461 1.70 8.82 -40.49
N VAL A 462 0.76 8.04 -39.97
CA VAL A 462 0.74 6.58 -40.10
C VAL A 462 0.85 6.12 -41.55
N GLU A 463 0.29 6.88 -42.50
CA GLU A 463 0.37 6.63 -43.94
C GLU A 463 1.80 6.67 -44.50
N GLN A 464 2.73 7.32 -43.82
CA GLN A 464 4.13 7.50 -44.22
C GLN A 464 5.09 6.64 -43.37
N THR A 465 4.56 5.69 -42.60
CA THR A 465 5.39 4.81 -41.77
C THR A 465 5.90 3.61 -42.58
N SER A 466 7.12 3.17 -42.26
CA SER A 466 7.66 1.93 -42.82
C SER A 466 7.05 0.68 -42.15
N SER A 467 6.81 0.76 -40.84
CA SER A 467 6.20 -0.31 -40.05
C SER A 467 5.68 0.20 -38.70
N ILE A 468 4.75 -0.54 -38.12
CA ILE A 468 4.22 -0.29 -36.77
C ILE A 468 4.43 -1.56 -35.94
N ILE A 469 5.24 -1.43 -34.88
CA ILE A 469 5.59 -2.53 -33.98
C ILE A 469 4.76 -2.42 -32.71
N VAL A 470 3.82 -3.34 -32.52
CA VAL A 470 2.92 -3.36 -31.36
C VAL A 470 3.50 -4.26 -30.27
N THR A 471 4.01 -3.65 -29.19
CA THR A 471 4.66 -4.34 -28.06
C THR A 471 3.82 -4.36 -26.78
N VAL A 472 2.58 -3.85 -26.83
CA VAL A 472 1.66 -3.86 -25.69
C VAL A 472 1.30 -5.29 -25.26
N ASN A 473 0.96 -5.47 -23.96
CA ASN A 473 0.78 -6.82 -23.42
C ASN A 473 -0.67 -7.34 -23.46
N THR A 474 -1.65 -6.45 -23.38
CA THR A 474 -3.07 -6.82 -23.25
C THR A 474 -3.68 -7.13 -24.63
N LEU A 475 -4.30 -8.30 -24.79
CA LEU A 475 -4.94 -8.73 -26.04
C LEU A 475 -5.94 -7.68 -26.55
N LYS A 476 -6.83 -7.20 -25.69
CA LYS A 476 -7.82 -6.16 -26.02
C LYS A 476 -7.19 -4.91 -26.63
N ASN A 477 -6.08 -4.42 -26.04
CA ASN A 477 -5.40 -3.23 -26.54
C ASN A 477 -4.71 -3.51 -27.89
N LYS A 478 -4.16 -4.71 -28.10
CA LYS A 478 -3.60 -5.12 -29.39
C LYS A 478 -4.66 -5.08 -30.48
N GLN A 479 -5.82 -5.70 -30.23
CA GLN A 479 -6.95 -5.72 -31.18
C GLN A 479 -7.42 -4.31 -31.50
N MET A 480 -7.66 -3.47 -30.48
CA MET A 480 -8.11 -2.09 -30.67
C MET A 480 -7.12 -1.25 -31.50
N ILE A 481 -5.84 -1.35 -31.21
CA ILE A 481 -4.79 -0.61 -31.92
C ILE A 481 -4.69 -1.09 -33.38
N CYS A 482 -4.60 -2.40 -33.59
CA CYS A 482 -4.46 -2.95 -34.93
C CYS A 482 -5.67 -2.63 -35.81
N GLN A 483 -6.88 -2.77 -35.25
CA GLN A 483 -8.12 -2.45 -35.97
C GLN A 483 -8.16 -0.96 -36.33
N ALA A 484 -7.92 -0.05 -35.40
CA ALA A 484 -7.94 1.39 -35.63
C ALA A 484 -6.89 1.83 -36.67
N VAL A 485 -5.71 1.22 -36.66
CA VAL A 485 -4.67 1.50 -37.64
C VAL A 485 -5.08 1.04 -39.02
N LEU A 486 -5.65 -0.16 -39.15
CA LEU A 486 -6.11 -0.69 -40.47
C LEU A 486 -7.36 0.00 -41.00
N ASP A 487 -8.26 0.43 -40.10
CA ASP A 487 -9.43 1.24 -40.49
C ASP A 487 -8.99 2.61 -41.04
N TYR A 488 -7.90 3.18 -40.50
CA TYR A 488 -7.35 4.45 -40.99
C TYR A 488 -6.44 4.28 -42.21
N TYR A 489 -5.56 3.27 -42.21
CA TYR A 489 -4.64 2.97 -43.31
C TYR A 489 -4.55 1.46 -43.55
N PRO A 490 -5.36 0.91 -44.48
CA PRO A 490 -5.47 -0.53 -44.74
C PRO A 490 -4.17 -1.23 -45.16
N ASN A 491 -3.23 -0.48 -45.73
CA ASN A 491 -1.93 -1.01 -46.16
C ASN A 491 -0.82 -0.85 -45.12
N ALA A 492 -1.16 -0.56 -43.85
CA ALA A 492 -0.19 -0.44 -42.80
C ALA A 492 0.57 -1.76 -42.55
N ASN A 493 1.90 -1.67 -42.47
CA ASN A 493 2.75 -2.83 -42.13
C ASN A 493 2.77 -3.05 -40.63
N LEU A 494 1.90 -3.94 -40.14
CA LEU A 494 1.74 -4.26 -38.73
C LEU A 494 2.57 -5.47 -38.31
N ILE A 495 3.41 -5.28 -37.28
CA ILE A 495 4.19 -6.33 -36.65
C ILE A 495 3.73 -6.43 -35.19
N VAL A 496 3.11 -7.54 -34.81
CA VAL A 496 2.46 -7.69 -33.51
C VAL A 496 3.09 -8.79 -32.68
N LYS A 497 3.52 -8.44 -31.48
CA LYS A 497 3.95 -9.43 -30.49
C LYS A 497 2.76 -10.18 -29.92
N VAL A 498 2.81 -11.52 -29.95
CA VAL A 498 1.88 -12.42 -29.26
C VAL A 498 2.60 -13.26 -28.22
N ASN A 499 1.92 -13.61 -27.13
CA ASN A 499 2.49 -14.43 -26.06
C ASN A 499 2.10 -15.91 -26.18
N THR A 500 0.89 -16.18 -26.71
CA THR A 500 0.35 -17.53 -26.86
C THR A 500 -0.25 -17.74 -28.25
N LEU A 501 -0.43 -18.99 -28.65
CA LEU A 501 -1.10 -19.34 -29.89
C LEU A 501 -2.59 -18.94 -29.86
N GLU A 502 -3.22 -18.95 -28.69
CA GLU A 502 -4.58 -18.50 -28.48
C GLU A 502 -4.73 -16.99 -28.75
N GLU A 503 -3.74 -16.18 -28.31
CA GLU A 503 -3.69 -14.75 -28.65
C GLU A 503 -3.61 -14.52 -30.17
N LYS A 504 -2.80 -15.34 -30.87
CA LYS A 504 -2.69 -15.29 -32.32
C LYS A 504 -4.02 -15.66 -33.00
N ALA A 505 -4.65 -16.74 -32.53
CA ALA A 505 -5.96 -17.17 -33.06
C ALA A 505 -7.05 -16.12 -32.84
N ALA A 506 -7.06 -15.47 -31.66
CA ALA A 506 -8.02 -14.40 -31.35
C ALA A 506 -7.83 -13.12 -32.17
N MET A 507 -6.73 -13.00 -32.92
CA MET A 507 -6.44 -11.88 -33.82
C MET A 507 -6.39 -12.29 -35.31
N SER A 508 -6.84 -13.51 -35.65
CA SER A 508 -6.80 -14.03 -37.02
C SER A 508 -7.68 -13.25 -37.99
N ASP A 509 -8.74 -12.63 -37.48
CA ASP A 509 -9.70 -11.85 -38.30
C ASP A 509 -9.18 -10.45 -38.67
N ILE A 510 -8.03 -10.05 -38.08
CA ILE A 510 -7.38 -8.76 -38.34
C ILE A 510 -6.23 -9.01 -39.33
N ASN A 511 -6.18 -8.24 -40.41
CA ASN A 511 -5.15 -8.39 -41.45
C ASN A 511 -3.79 -7.87 -41.01
N ILE A 512 -3.08 -8.67 -40.19
CA ILE A 512 -1.77 -8.37 -39.61
C ILE A 512 -0.66 -9.01 -40.43
N ASN A 513 0.32 -8.21 -40.87
CA ASN A 513 1.41 -8.68 -41.74
C ASN A 513 2.31 -9.70 -41.08
N SER A 514 2.63 -9.53 -39.79
CA SER A 514 3.52 -10.41 -39.08
C SER A 514 3.18 -10.55 -37.60
N PHE A 515 3.09 -11.79 -37.14
CA PHE A 515 3.01 -12.11 -35.72
C PHE A 515 4.36 -12.65 -35.24
N VAL A 516 4.87 -12.05 -34.17
CA VAL A 516 6.08 -12.52 -33.49
C VAL A 516 5.68 -13.21 -32.19
N HIS A 517 5.84 -14.52 -32.15
CA HIS A 517 5.55 -15.31 -30.94
C HIS A 517 6.76 -15.28 -30.01
N ALA A 518 6.74 -14.39 -29.03
CA ALA A 518 7.90 -14.07 -28.18
C ALA A 518 8.52 -15.30 -27.48
N GLN A 519 7.70 -16.21 -26.97
CA GLN A 519 8.20 -17.41 -26.27
C GLN A 519 8.78 -18.43 -27.24
N HIS A 520 8.18 -18.60 -28.41
CA HIS A 520 8.68 -19.52 -29.45
C HIS A 520 10.04 -19.05 -29.99
N GLU A 521 10.14 -17.78 -30.36
CA GLU A 521 11.41 -17.21 -30.86
C GLU A 521 12.52 -17.30 -29.81
N THR A 522 12.19 -17.02 -28.54
CA THR A 522 13.15 -17.17 -27.44
C THR A 522 13.60 -18.63 -27.30
N ALA A 523 12.66 -19.59 -27.35
CA ALA A 523 12.99 -21.02 -27.26
C ALA A 523 13.89 -21.47 -28.41
N MET A 524 13.57 -21.06 -29.64
CA MET A 524 14.38 -21.36 -30.83
C MET A 524 15.81 -20.80 -30.71
N LEU A 525 15.96 -19.56 -30.21
CA LEU A 525 17.28 -18.98 -29.98
C LEU A 525 18.07 -19.73 -28.91
N LEU A 526 17.42 -20.12 -27.80
CA LEU A 526 18.07 -20.93 -26.75
C LEU A 526 18.55 -22.29 -27.29
N VAL A 527 17.70 -22.98 -28.06
CA VAL A 527 18.09 -24.25 -28.70
C VAL A 527 19.26 -24.05 -29.68
N LYS A 528 19.18 -23.00 -30.53
CA LYS A 528 20.28 -22.68 -31.45
C LYS A 528 21.59 -22.41 -30.74
N GLN A 529 21.57 -21.67 -29.61
CA GLN A 529 22.78 -21.42 -28.81
C GLN A 529 23.29 -22.68 -28.12
N SER A 530 22.42 -23.56 -27.62
CA SER A 530 22.84 -24.84 -27.03
C SER A 530 23.52 -25.76 -28.05
N MET A 531 22.99 -25.80 -29.28
CA MET A 531 23.60 -26.56 -30.36
C MET A 531 24.95 -25.98 -30.81
N SER A 532 25.10 -24.66 -30.83
CA SER A 532 26.38 -24.01 -31.15
C SER A 532 27.45 -24.20 -30.05
N ALA A 533 27.04 -24.28 -28.79
CA ALA A 533 27.95 -24.60 -27.68
C ALA A 533 28.44 -26.06 -27.67
N THR A 534 27.70 -26.98 -28.31
CA THR A 534 28.09 -28.41 -28.41
C THR A 534 29.14 -28.64 -29.49
N ILE A 535 29.47 -27.67 -30.34
CA ILE A 535 30.43 -27.76 -31.45
C ILE A 535 31.85 -27.26 -31.06
N LEU A 536 32.06 -26.77 -29.83
CA LEU A 536 33.39 -26.46 -29.34
C LEU A 536 34.09 -27.77 -28.88
N PRO A 537 35.21 -28.18 -29.51
CA PRO A 537 35.93 -29.38 -29.08
C PRO A 537 36.51 -29.14 -27.67
N ALA A 538 36.34 -30.15 -26.82
CA ALA A 538 36.99 -30.21 -25.52
C ALA A 538 38.51 -30.39 -25.72
N SER A 539 39.24 -29.33 -25.95
CA SER A 539 40.69 -29.27 -25.91
C SER A 539 41.09 -27.85 -25.54
N GLU A 540 41.28 -27.68 -24.24
CA GLU A 540 42.13 -26.72 -23.52
C GLU A 540 41.54 -26.44 -22.13
N PHE A 541 41.83 -27.38 -21.23
CA PHE A 541 41.95 -27.11 -19.80
C PHE A 541 43.27 -27.71 -19.33
#